data_2094244481f0262cf4ebf2f33d848ec4
#
_entry.id   2094244481f0262cf4ebf2f33d848ec4
#
_cell.length_a   1.000
_cell.length_b   1.000
_cell.length_c   1.000
_cell.angle_alpha   90.00
_cell.angle_beta   90.00
_cell.angle_gamma   90.00
#
_symmetry.space_group_name_H-M   'P 1'
#
loop_
_entity.id
_entity.type
_entity.pdbx_description
1 polymer ?
#
loop_
_entity_poly.entity_id
_entity_poly.type
_entity_poly.pdbx_seq_one_letter_code
_entity_poly.pdbx_strand_id
1 'polypeptide(L)'
;HQNGNKKERNSETVQRNNGRNDIERKPETLEAWDRVQISRRKDRPVAVHYIEALFPDFVEMHGDRYFADDSAIIGGIATFHGRAVTVIAQAKGRDTKENIQRNFGMPSPEGYRKALRLMKQAEKFHRPVICLVDTPGAFCGISAEERGQGEAIARNLYEMSALRTPILSIVIGEGGSGGALAMATSDEVWMLENSVYSILSPEGFASILWKDSTKAEEAAKVMRLTADDLKEMGIVEKVFDEPEHFTVDTMEPVAAELERSIEEYLEEYESKDVQALVDDRYERFRRM
;
A
#
# COMPACT_ATOMS: atom_id res chain seq x y z
N HIS A 1 16.33 -0.74 -87.48
CA HIS A 1 15.23 -1.67 -87.28
C HIS A 1 14.64 -1.50 -85.87
N GLN A 2 13.38 -1.09 -85.88
CA GLN A 2 12.28 -1.35 -85.00
C GLN A 2 12.41 -0.83 -83.56
N ASN A 3 11.78 0.33 -83.30
CA ASN A 3 10.43 0.53 -82.79
C ASN A 3 10.08 -0.28 -81.57
N GLY A 4 9.93 0.41 -80.41
CA GLY A 4 9.35 -0.05 -79.19
C GLY A 4 8.79 1.07 -78.35
N ASN A 5 7.51 1.35 -78.54
CA ASN A 5 6.70 2.32 -77.86
C ASN A 5 6.83 2.26 -76.31
N LYS A 6 7.15 3.37 -75.69
CA LYS A 6 6.92 3.62 -74.28
C LYS A 6 5.48 4.14 -74.10
N LYS A 7 4.63 3.33 -73.45
CA LYS A 7 3.38 3.77 -72.88
C LYS A 7 3.66 4.30 -71.49
N GLU A 8 3.42 5.58 -71.32
CA GLU A 8 3.29 6.22 -70.04
C GLU A 8 2.06 5.69 -69.32
N ARG A 9 2.25 5.17 -68.12
CA ARG A 9 1.17 4.86 -67.18
C ARG A 9 1.16 5.93 -66.14
N ASN A 10 0.14 6.80 -66.18
CA ASN A 10 -0.26 7.67 -65.12
C ASN A 10 -0.52 6.82 -63.86
N SER A 11 0.21 7.09 -62.80
CA SER A 11 -0.10 6.57 -61.49
C SER A 11 -0.99 7.59 -60.78
N GLU A 12 -2.29 7.38 -60.84
CA GLU A 12 -3.24 8.04 -59.93
C GLU A 12 -3.00 7.50 -58.52
N THR A 13 -2.50 8.40 -57.68
CA THR A 13 -2.35 8.12 -56.22
C THR A 13 -3.72 8.20 -55.61
N VAL A 14 -4.35 7.04 -55.40
CA VAL A 14 -5.56 6.94 -54.57
C VAL A 14 -5.15 7.12 -53.13
N GLN A 15 -5.43 8.31 -52.61
CA GLN A 15 -5.41 8.55 -51.17
C GLN A 15 -6.53 7.68 -50.53
N ARG A 16 -6.12 6.58 -49.90
CA ARG A 16 -7.01 5.85 -49.01
C ARG A 16 -7.11 6.62 -47.71
N ASN A 17 -8.22 7.33 -47.56
CA ASN A 17 -8.70 7.88 -46.32
C ASN A 17 -8.97 6.72 -45.35
N ASN A 18 -7.99 6.37 -44.51
CA ASN A 18 -8.23 5.52 -43.38
C ASN A 18 -8.92 6.37 -42.30
N GLY A 19 -10.22 6.47 -42.40
CA GLY A 19 -11.07 6.83 -41.29
C GLY A 19 -10.93 5.75 -40.23
N ARG A 20 -9.98 5.89 -39.32
CA ARG A 20 -10.04 5.17 -38.06
C ARG A 20 -11.21 5.75 -37.30
N ASN A 21 -12.29 5.00 -37.22
CA ASN A 21 -13.24 5.15 -36.15
C ASN A 21 -12.46 4.92 -34.87
N ASP A 22 -12.11 6.01 -34.18
CA ASP A 22 -11.75 5.97 -32.77
C ASP A 22 -13.03 5.57 -32.01
N ILE A 23 -13.30 4.28 -31.99
CA ILE A 23 -14.17 3.70 -30.99
C ILE A 23 -13.41 3.93 -29.69
N GLU A 24 -13.90 4.86 -28.87
CA GLU A 24 -13.50 5.00 -27.47
C GLU A 24 -13.60 3.58 -26.86
N ARG A 25 -12.48 2.90 -26.77
CA ARG A 25 -12.40 1.67 -25.99
C ARG A 25 -12.67 2.09 -24.55
N LYS A 26 -13.79 1.65 -23.99
CA LYS A 26 -13.95 1.66 -22.53
C LYS A 26 -12.69 1.04 -21.95
N PRO A 27 -12.08 1.64 -20.93
CA PRO A 27 -10.91 1.04 -20.29
C PRO A 27 -11.28 -0.40 -19.96
N GLU A 28 -10.43 -1.34 -20.39
CA GLU A 28 -10.59 -2.76 -20.05
C GLU A 28 -10.65 -2.83 -18.54
N THR A 29 -11.68 -3.45 -17.99
CA THR A 29 -11.82 -3.62 -16.55
C THR A 29 -10.63 -4.47 -16.08
N LEU A 30 -9.77 -3.89 -15.23
CA LEU A 30 -8.60 -4.58 -14.71
C LEU A 30 -9.03 -5.79 -13.88
N GLU A 31 -8.45 -6.93 -14.19
CA GLU A 31 -8.59 -8.16 -13.43
C GLU A 31 -7.79 -8.09 -12.12
N ALA A 32 -8.12 -8.97 -11.15
CA ALA A 32 -7.44 -8.99 -9.85
C ALA A 32 -5.91 -9.19 -10.00
N TRP A 33 -5.48 -10.03 -10.95
CA TRP A 33 -4.06 -10.26 -11.21
C TRP A 33 -3.35 -9.02 -11.77
N ASP A 34 -4.02 -8.24 -12.61
CA ASP A 34 -3.47 -6.97 -13.12
C ASP A 34 -3.18 -6.01 -11.96
N ARG A 35 -4.10 -5.92 -11.01
CA ARG A 35 -3.93 -5.07 -9.82
C ARG A 35 -2.78 -5.57 -8.94
N VAL A 36 -2.62 -6.87 -8.77
CA VAL A 36 -1.44 -7.45 -8.08
C VAL A 36 -0.15 -7.02 -8.77
N GLN A 37 -0.09 -7.11 -10.09
CA GLN A 37 1.08 -6.72 -10.87
C GLN A 37 1.37 -5.21 -10.75
N ILE A 38 0.33 -4.38 -10.85
CA ILE A 38 0.46 -2.92 -10.69
C ILE A 38 0.97 -2.57 -9.28
N SER A 39 0.46 -3.23 -8.23
CA SER A 39 0.91 -3.00 -6.85
C SER A 39 2.41 -3.28 -6.64
N ARG A 40 3.00 -4.10 -7.50
CA ARG A 40 4.41 -4.53 -7.46
C ARG A 40 5.32 -3.77 -8.43
N ARG A 41 4.79 -2.84 -9.22
CA ARG A 41 5.59 -2.13 -10.22
C ARG A 41 6.72 -1.34 -9.55
N LYS A 42 7.90 -1.39 -10.18
CA LYS A 42 9.11 -0.73 -9.66
C LYS A 42 9.07 0.80 -9.71
N ASP A 43 8.28 1.35 -10.63
CA ASP A 43 8.11 2.80 -10.82
C ASP A 43 6.93 3.38 -10.03
N ARG A 44 6.20 2.53 -9.30
CA ARG A 44 5.12 2.95 -8.41
C ARG A 44 5.69 3.75 -7.23
N PRO A 45 5.02 4.84 -6.79
CA PRO A 45 5.45 5.56 -5.60
C PRO A 45 5.53 4.66 -4.37
N VAL A 46 6.58 4.80 -3.57
CA VAL A 46 6.81 4.08 -2.33
C VAL A 46 6.66 5.01 -1.13
N ALA A 47 6.68 4.46 0.09
CA ALA A 47 6.38 5.18 1.33
C ALA A 47 7.14 6.52 1.47
N VAL A 48 8.42 6.57 1.12
CA VAL A 48 9.23 7.79 1.19
C VAL A 48 8.62 8.94 0.40
N HIS A 49 8.08 8.66 -0.78
CA HIS A 49 7.45 9.68 -1.63
C HIS A 49 6.19 10.26 -0.96
N TYR A 50 5.39 9.42 -0.30
CA TYR A 50 4.21 9.88 0.45
C TYR A 50 4.60 10.70 1.68
N ILE A 51 5.64 10.27 2.40
CA ILE A 51 6.13 11.01 3.56
C ILE A 51 6.63 12.39 3.13
N GLU A 52 7.43 12.47 2.07
CA GLU A 52 7.93 13.75 1.53
C GLU A 52 6.79 14.67 1.06
N ALA A 53 5.75 14.12 0.43
CA ALA A 53 4.62 14.89 -0.09
C ALA A 53 3.65 15.36 1.02
N LEU A 54 3.36 14.52 2.01
CA LEU A 54 2.34 14.76 3.03
C LEU A 54 2.89 15.33 4.34
N PHE A 55 4.15 15.02 4.66
CA PHE A 55 4.79 15.34 5.94
C PHE A 55 6.17 15.95 5.74
N PRO A 56 6.27 17.17 5.17
CA PRO A 56 7.56 17.75 4.77
C PRO A 56 8.53 18.03 5.93
N ASP A 57 8.03 18.14 7.15
CA ASP A 57 8.81 18.34 8.37
C ASP A 57 9.07 17.05 9.16
N PHE A 58 8.87 15.89 8.53
CA PHE A 58 9.04 14.58 9.15
C PHE A 58 10.43 14.40 9.75
N VAL A 59 10.47 13.98 11.01
CA VAL A 59 11.69 13.63 11.73
C VAL A 59 11.69 12.14 12.01
N GLU A 60 12.59 11.42 11.37
CA GLU A 60 12.73 9.98 11.52
C GLU A 60 13.32 9.61 12.88
N MET A 61 12.75 8.58 13.50
CA MET A 61 13.23 7.96 14.73
C MET A 61 13.67 6.53 14.45
N HIS A 62 14.75 6.10 15.08
CA HIS A 62 15.39 4.84 14.80
C HIS A 62 15.44 3.91 16.01
N GLY A 63 15.48 2.60 15.73
CA GLY A 63 15.72 1.56 16.71
C GLY A 63 14.49 1.14 17.52
N ASP A 64 14.51 -0.12 17.93
CA ASP A 64 13.44 -0.74 18.72
C ASP A 64 13.65 -0.60 20.25
N ARG A 65 14.81 -0.10 20.68
CA ARG A 65 15.25 -0.05 22.10
C ARG A 65 15.42 -1.42 22.73
N TYR A 66 15.62 -2.44 21.90
CA TYR A 66 15.80 -3.81 22.35
C TYR A 66 16.97 -4.52 21.65
N PHE A 67 17.00 -4.51 20.32
CA PHE A 67 18.02 -5.21 19.54
C PHE A 67 18.68 -4.31 18.49
N ALA A 68 17.94 -3.75 17.55
CA ALA A 68 18.49 -2.99 16.43
C ALA A 68 17.47 -2.04 15.81
N ASP A 69 17.89 -1.35 14.77
CA ASP A 69 17.02 -0.67 13.84
C ASP A 69 16.63 -1.60 12.67
N ASP A 70 15.55 -1.26 11.96
CA ASP A 70 15.11 -1.95 10.75
C ASP A 70 14.70 -0.90 9.71
N SER A 71 15.43 -0.82 8.62
CA SER A 71 15.15 0.11 7.53
C SER A 71 13.93 -0.25 6.68
N ALA A 72 13.34 -1.44 6.85
CA ALA A 72 12.06 -1.80 6.25
C ALA A 72 10.87 -1.08 6.93
N ILE A 73 11.07 -0.51 8.12
CA ILE A 73 10.12 0.36 8.80
C ILE A 73 10.72 1.76 8.93
N ILE A 74 10.03 2.74 8.37
CA ILE A 74 10.30 4.16 8.58
C ILE A 74 9.28 4.67 9.58
N GLY A 75 9.73 5.27 10.67
CA GLY A 75 8.82 5.81 11.68
C GLY A 75 9.34 7.10 12.27
N GLY A 76 8.45 7.98 12.64
CA GLY A 76 8.81 9.26 13.21
C GLY A 76 7.62 10.16 13.50
N ILE A 77 7.92 11.43 13.67
CA ILE A 77 6.96 12.46 14.06
C ILE A 77 6.94 13.53 12.97
N ALA A 78 5.76 14.07 12.72
CA ALA A 78 5.57 15.19 11.80
C ALA A 78 4.49 16.14 12.34
N THR A 79 4.40 17.30 11.72
CA THR A 79 3.27 18.19 11.85
C THR A 79 2.41 18.08 10.60
N PHE A 80 1.11 17.84 10.79
CA PHE A 80 0.15 17.79 9.70
C PHE A 80 -0.94 18.84 9.95
N HIS A 81 -0.97 19.90 9.14
CA HIS A 81 -1.89 21.03 9.29
C HIS A 81 -1.97 21.55 10.74
N GLY A 82 -0.81 21.72 11.37
CA GLY A 82 -0.69 22.21 12.73
C GLY A 82 -0.89 21.18 13.85
N ARG A 83 -1.17 19.91 13.51
CA ARG A 83 -1.32 18.80 14.47
C ARG A 83 -0.07 17.94 14.49
N ALA A 84 0.43 17.60 15.66
CA ALA A 84 1.50 16.61 15.79
C ALA A 84 0.94 15.21 15.52
N VAL A 85 1.57 14.48 14.61
CA VAL A 85 1.20 13.11 14.23
C VAL A 85 2.41 12.20 14.29
N THR A 86 2.17 10.90 14.49
CA THR A 86 3.17 9.85 14.34
C THR A 86 2.92 9.14 13.02
N VAL A 87 3.96 9.05 12.19
CA VAL A 87 3.91 8.39 10.88
C VAL A 87 4.79 7.15 10.92
N ILE A 88 4.23 6.01 10.52
CA ILE A 88 4.94 4.73 10.49
C ILE A 88 4.65 4.07 9.15
N ALA A 89 5.70 3.68 8.43
CA ALA A 89 5.56 3.12 7.10
C ALA A 89 6.35 1.82 6.95
N GLN A 90 5.74 0.84 6.31
CA GLN A 90 6.46 -0.26 5.71
C GLN A 90 7.02 0.24 4.39
N ALA A 91 8.33 0.12 4.20
CA ALA A 91 9.03 0.84 3.16
C ALA A 91 9.76 -0.10 2.20
N LYS A 92 9.34 -0.08 0.94
CA LYS A 92 10.15 -0.51 -0.20
C LYS A 92 11.10 0.60 -0.61
N GLY A 93 12.16 0.25 -1.33
CA GLY A 93 13.13 1.21 -1.83
C GLY A 93 12.68 1.89 -3.13
N ARG A 94 13.23 3.09 -3.38
CA ARG A 94 13.03 3.86 -4.63
C ARG A 94 13.77 3.25 -5.82
N ASP A 95 14.82 2.50 -5.54
CA ASP A 95 15.66 1.81 -6.51
C ASP A 95 16.12 0.44 -5.97
N THR A 96 16.83 -0.32 -6.78
CA THR A 96 17.29 -1.65 -6.42
C THR A 96 18.21 -1.64 -5.19
N LYS A 97 19.10 -0.67 -5.07
CA LYS A 97 20.04 -0.56 -3.95
C LYS A 97 19.29 -0.29 -2.65
N GLU A 98 18.41 0.69 -2.66
CA GLU A 98 17.59 1.02 -1.49
C GLU A 98 16.64 -0.13 -1.13
N ASN A 99 16.09 -0.82 -2.13
CA ASN A 99 15.22 -1.98 -1.92
C ASN A 99 15.93 -3.12 -1.18
N ILE A 100 17.20 -3.39 -1.53
CA ILE A 100 18.03 -4.35 -0.81
C ILE A 100 18.25 -3.89 0.63
N GLN A 101 18.57 -2.61 0.85
CA GLN A 101 18.78 -2.04 2.20
C GLN A 101 17.53 -2.14 3.08
N ARG A 102 16.33 -2.00 2.47
CA ARG A 102 15.03 -2.12 3.14
C ARG A 102 14.48 -3.54 3.15
N ASN A 103 15.32 -4.53 2.82
CA ASN A 103 14.91 -5.93 2.76
C ASN A 103 13.63 -6.14 1.95
N PHE A 104 13.50 -5.44 0.82
CA PHE A 104 12.33 -5.49 -0.09
C PHE A 104 10.99 -5.15 0.60
N GLY A 105 11.03 -4.34 1.63
CA GLY A 105 9.85 -3.98 2.41
C GLY A 105 9.38 -5.07 3.37
N MET A 106 10.22 -6.06 3.66
CA MET A 106 9.91 -7.15 4.60
C MET A 106 10.49 -6.85 5.99
N PRO A 107 9.68 -6.41 6.97
CA PRO A 107 10.20 -6.08 8.29
C PRO A 107 10.67 -7.31 9.07
N SER A 108 11.71 -7.11 9.85
CA SER A 108 12.21 -8.01 10.89
C SER A 108 11.50 -7.72 12.23
N PRO A 109 11.69 -8.56 13.28
CA PRO A 109 11.05 -8.34 14.58
C PRO A 109 11.31 -6.95 15.16
N GLU A 110 12.52 -6.43 15.02
CA GLU A 110 12.91 -5.10 15.49
C GLU A 110 12.18 -3.98 14.73
N GLY A 111 11.78 -4.19 13.50
CA GLY A 111 10.92 -3.26 12.75
C GLY A 111 9.53 -3.14 13.36
N TYR A 112 8.90 -4.27 13.66
CA TYR A 112 7.60 -4.29 14.34
C TYR A 112 7.67 -3.74 15.75
N ARG A 113 8.74 -4.02 16.49
CA ARG A 113 8.97 -3.46 17.82
C ARG A 113 9.20 -1.95 17.78
N LYS A 114 9.95 -1.45 16.80
CA LYS A 114 10.08 0.00 16.55
C LYS A 114 8.72 0.64 16.28
N ALA A 115 7.92 0.06 15.41
CA ALA A 115 6.58 0.54 15.12
C ALA A 115 5.72 0.62 16.39
N LEU A 116 5.68 -0.44 17.18
CA LEU A 116 4.93 -0.45 18.43
C LEU A 116 5.45 0.57 19.44
N ARG A 117 6.76 0.71 19.57
CA ARG A 117 7.38 1.72 20.43
C ARG A 117 6.89 3.13 20.07
N LEU A 118 6.87 3.44 18.80
CA LEU A 118 6.39 4.75 18.31
C LEU A 118 4.87 4.93 18.50
N MET A 119 4.09 3.87 18.35
CA MET A 119 2.66 3.89 18.64
C MET A 119 2.39 4.13 20.13
N LYS A 120 3.12 3.50 21.04
CA LYS A 120 3.01 3.73 22.48
C LYS A 120 3.44 5.14 22.88
N GLN A 121 4.46 5.68 22.21
CA GLN A 121 4.85 7.08 22.40
C GLN A 121 3.76 8.02 21.89
N ALA A 122 3.15 7.72 20.75
CA ALA A 122 2.02 8.50 20.22
C ALA A 122 0.85 8.51 21.19
N GLU A 123 0.50 7.37 21.77
CA GLU A 123 -0.52 7.24 22.81
C GLU A 123 -0.22 8.14 24.01
N LYS A 124 1.01 8.08 24.50
CA LYS A 124 1.45 8.89 25.66
C LYS A 124 1.31 10.39 25.42
N PHE A 125 1.60 10.85 24.22
CA PHE A 125 1.56 12.28 23.86
C PHE A 125 0.32 12.68 23.06
N HIS A 126 -0.68 11.81 22.98
CA HIS A 126 -1.95 12.05 22.30
C HIS A 126 -1.79 12.43 20.82
N ARG A 127 -0.83 11.81 20.12
CA ARG A 127 -0.66 11.97 18.69
C ARG A 127 -1.43 10.88 17.93
N PRO A 128 -2.23 11.23 16.92
CA PRO A 128 -2.75 10.24 15.98
C PRO A 128 -1.63 9.50 15.26
N VAL A 129 -1.87 8.23 14.95
CA VAL A 129 -0.93 7.38 14.21
C VAL A 129 -1.42 7.19 12.78
N ILE A 130 -0.56 7.48 11.83
CA ILE A 130 -0.81 7.24 10.39
C ILE A 130 0.18 6.19 9.92
N CYS A 131 -0.34 5.03 9.49
CA CYS A 131 0.44 3.92 8.97
C CYS A 131 0.32 3.84 7.44
N LEU A 132 1.45 3.75 6.76
CA LEU A 132 1.52 3.45 5.33
C LEU A 132 1.94 1.98 5.17
N VAL A 133 1.10 1.19 4.52
CA VAL A 133 1.31 -0.25 4.37
C VAL A 133 1.78 -0.58 2.96
N ASP A 134 2.98 -1.12 2.85
CA ASP A 134 3.54 -1.60 1.58
C ASP A 134 4.59 -2.69 1.84
N THR A 135 4.12 -3.92 1.94
CA THR A 135 4.97 -5.08 2.21
C THR A 135 4.45 -6.34 1.53
N PRO A 136 5.32 -7.18 0.96
CA PRO A 136 4.92 -8.53 0.55
C PRO A 136 4.66 -9.47 1.73
N GLY A 137 5.09 -9.09 2.93
CA GLY A 137 4.96 -9.83 4.17
C GLY A 137 6.14 -9.59 5.11
N ALA A 138 6.05 -10.15 6.31
CA ALA A 138 7.15 -10.13 7.27
C ALA A 138 8.32 -10.97 6.77
N PHE A 139 9.54 -10.58 7.12
CA PHE A 139 10.72 -11.39 6.80
C PHE A 139 10.64 -12.76 7.49
N CYS A 140 10.82 -13.83 6.73
CA CYS A 140 10.68 -15.21 7.17
C CYS A 140 12.03 -15.97 7.18
N GLY A 141 13.08 -15.35 7.66
CA GLY A 141 14.41 -15.99 7.83
C GLY A 141 14.59 -16.58 9.23
N ILE A 142 15.51 -17.52 9.37
CA ILE A 142 15.87 -18.15 10.66
C ILE A 142 16.20 -17.09 11.72
N SER A 143 16.97 -16.09 11.36
CA SER A 143 17.37 -15.01 12.26
C SER A 143 16.16 -14.18 12.78
N ALA A 144 15.11 -14.03 11.98
CA ALA A 144 13.89 -13.38 12.42
C ALA A 144 13.08 -14.26 13.38
N GLU A 145 12.98 -15.55 13.09
CA GLU A 145 12.34 -16.51 13.97
C GLU A 145 13.03 -16.58 15.34
N GLU A 146 14.36 -16.63 15.36
CA GLU A 146 15.17 -16.62 16.58
C GLU A 146 14.96 -15.36 17.44
N ARG A 147 14.65 -14.22 16.80
CA ARG A 147 14.37 -12.95 17.49
C ARG A 147 12.89 -12.71 17.75
N GLY A 148 12.02 -13.68 17.49
CA GLY A 148 10.61 -13.63 17.86
C GLY A 148 9.72 -12.88 16.87
N GLN A 149 9.82 -13.18 15.56
CA GLN A 149 9.00 -12.54 14.52
C GLN A 149 7.50 -12.71 14.79
N GLY A 150 7.05 -13.91 15.07
CA GLY A 150 5.64 -14.16 15.36
C GLY A 150 5.15 -13.42 16.60
N GLU A 151 5.97 -13.37 17.66
CA GLU A 151 5.64 -12.64 18.88
C GLU A 151 5.56 -11.13 18.63
N ALA A 152 6.50 -10.57 17.87
CA ALA A 152 6.50 -9.15 17.55
C ALA A 152 5.24 -8.73 16.76
N ILE A 153 4.83 -9.54 15.79
CA ILE A 153 3.59 -9.34 15.03
C ILE A 153 2.36 -9.45 15.94
N ALA A 154 2.27 -10.52 16.72
CA ALA A 154 1.14 -10.76 17.61
C ALA A 154 0.98 -9.65 18.65
N ARG A 155 2.09 -9.14 19.18
CA ARG A 155 2.08 -8.02 20.11
C ARG A 155 1.57 -6.73 19.48
N ASN A 156 1.95 -6.44 18.24
CA ASN A 156 1.41 -5.30 17.50
C ASN A 156 -0.12 -5.39 17.36
N LEU A 157 -0.63 -6.55 16.97
CA LEU A 157 -2.09 -6.77 16.86
C LEU A 157 -2.79 -6.52 18.19
N TYR A 158 -2.28 -7.10 19.26
CA TYR A 158 -2.83 -6.96 20.59
C TYR A 158 -2.80 -5.52 21.09
N GLU A 159 -1.65 -4.88 21.04
CA GLU A 159 -1.46 -3.51 21.55
C GLU A 159 -2.19 -2.46 20.71
N MET A 160 -2.21 -2.60 19.38
CA MET A 160 -2.95 -1.69 18.51
C MET A 160 -4.46 -1.75 18.79
N SER A 161 -4.99 -2.94 19.08
CA SER A 161 -6.43 -3.08 19.37
C SER A 161 -6.88 -2.26 20.58
N ALA A 162 -5.99 -2.03 21.52
CA ALA A 162 -6.25 -1.29 22.78
C ALA A 162 -5.63 0.12 22.80
N LEU A 163 -4.98 0.56 21.72
CA LEU A 163 -4.27 1.84 21.70
C LEU A 163 -5.23 3.01 21.86
N ARG A 164 -4.94 3.89 22.79
CA ARG A 164 -5.81 5.02 23.20
C ARG A 164 -5.52 6.30 22.41
N THR A 165 -5.27 6.17 21.14
CA THR A 165 -5.14 7.28 20.18
C THR A 165 -5.64 6.82 18.81
N PRO A 166 -6.11 7.71 17.92
CA PRO A 166 -6.57 7.32 16.59
C PRO A 166 -5.46 6.65 15.76
N ILE A 167 -5.83 5.61 15.03
CA ILE A 167 -4.94 4.90 14.10
C ILE A 167 -5.62 4.85 12.74
N LEU A 168 -4.95 5.39 11.73
CA LEU A 168 -5.32 5.29 10.33
C LEU A 168 -4.28 4.46 9.58
N SER A 169 -4.69 3.46 8.82
CA SER A 169 -3.79 2.69 7.97
C SER A 169 -4.19 2.84 6.51
N ILE A 170 -3.20 3.09 5.66
CA ILE A 170 -3.38 3.28 4.21
C ILE A 170 -2.50 2.28 3.47
N VAL A 171 -3.12 1.36 2.74
CA VAL A 171 -2.41 0.40 1.89
C VAL A 171 -2.06 1.10 0.58
N ILE A 172 -0.78 1.34 0.35
CA ILE A 172 -0.27 2.09 -0.81
C ILE A 172 0.28 1.20 -1.93
N GLY A 173 0.47 -0.07 -1.64
CA GLY A 173 1.00 -1.06 -2.60
C GLY A 173 0.55 -2.46 -2.21
N GLU A 174 1.47 -3.29 -1.73
CA GLU A 174 1.14 -4.63 -1.23
C GLU A 174 0.83 -4.60 0.27
N GLY A 175 -0.27 -5.23 0.65
CA GLY A 175 -0.62 -5.51 2.03
C GLY A 175 -0.61 -7.01 2.29
N GLY A 176 0.59 -7.58 2.50
CA GLY A 176 0.79 -9.03 2.59
C GLY A 176 0.75 -9.57 4.01
N SER A 177 -0.18 -10.52 4.27
CA SER A 177 -0.19 -11.41 5.42
C SER A 177 -0.28 -10.70 6.79
N GLY A 178 0.14 -11.41 7.84
CA GLY A 178 0.25 -10.88 9.20
C GLY A 178 1.22 -9.70 9.30
N GLY A 179 2.21 -9.62 8.40
CA GLY A 179 3.13 -8.50 8.31
C GLY A 179 2.43 -7.17 8.00
N ALA A 180 1.47 -7.17 7.09
CA ALA A 180 0.63 -6.00 6.82
C ALA A 180 -0.39 -5.78 7.95
N LEU A 181 -1.01 -6.84 8.46
CA LEU A 181 -2.02 -6.75 9.51
C LEU A 181 -1.44 -6.15 10.80
N ALA A 182 -0.17 -6.40 11.11
CA ALA A 182 0.54 -5.81 12.24
C ALA A 182 0.67 -4.27 12.17
N MET A 183 0.29 -3.67 11.05
CA MET A 183 0.23 -2.22 10.81
C MET A 183 -1.18 -1.75 10.40
N ALA A 184 -2.16 -2.64 10.39
CA ALA A 184 -3.51 -2.36 9.88
C ALA A 184 -4.63 -2.69 10.88
N THR A 185 -4.29 -2.95 12.15
CA THR A 185 -5.27 -3.07 13.24
C THR A 185 -5.65 -1.66 13.73
N SER A 186 -6.43 -0.97 12.93
CA SER A 186 -6.68 0.47 13.00
C SER A 186 -8.17 0.82 13.02
N ASP A 187 -8.49 2.09 13.25
CA ASP A 187 -9.85 2.60 13.28
C ASP A 187 -10.46 2.64 11.87
N GLU A 188 -9.63 2.97 10.88
CA GLU A 188 -9.97 2.89 9.46
C GLU A 188 -8.80 2.31 8.67
N VAL A 189 -9.11 1.58 7.63
CA VAL A 189 -8.17 1.13 6.60
C VAL A 189 -8.59 1.72 5.27
N TRP A 190 -7.68 2.43 4.62
CA TRP A 190 -7.86 2.95 3.28
C TRP A 190 -6.94 2.22 2.31
N MET A 191 -7.32 2.17 1.06
CA MET A 191 -6.51 1.57 0.00
C MET A 191 -6.42 2.46 -1.21
N LEU A 192 -5.29 2.43 -1.90
CA LEU A 192 -5.21 2.92 -3.26
C LEU A 192 -5.87 1.90 -4.21
N GLU A 193 -6.39 2.37 -5.32
CA GLU A 193 -7.19 1.60 -6.28
C GLU A 193 -6.52 0.31 -6.75
N ASN A 194 -5.21 0.35 -7.00
CA ASN A 194 -4.44 -0.80 -7.46
C ASN A 194 -3.54 -1.40 -6.36
N SER A 195 -3.77 -1.07 -5.11
CA SER A 195 -3.18 -1.79 -3.99
C SER A 195 -3.94 -3.09 -3.73
N VAL A 196 -3.29 -4.02 -3.06
CA VAL A 196 -3.88 -5.31 -2.68
C VAL A 196 -3.67 -5.57 -1.19
N TYR A 197 -4.61 -6.25 -0.57
CA TYR A 197 -4.53 -6.60 0.85
C TYR A 197 -5.09 -8.01 1.06
N SER A 198 -4.24 -8.94 1.54
CA SER A 198 -4.61 -10.35 1.69
C SER A 198 -3.79 -11.05 2.78
N ILE A 199 -4.31 -12.18 3.26
CA ILE A 199 -3.66 -13.01 4.27
C ILE A 199 -2.41 -13.74 3.76
N LEU A 200 -2.28 -13.92 2.45
CA LEU A 200 -1.10 -14.49 1.79
C LEU A 200 -1.06 -14.05 0.32
N SER A 201 0.09 -14.26 -0.33
CA SER A 201 0.23 -13.97 -1.76
C SER A 201 -0.60 -14.92 -2.62
N PRO A 202 -1.01 -14.51 -3.85
CA PRO A 202 -1.67 -15.42 -4.79
C PRO A 202 -0.85 -16.66 -5.08
N GLU A 203 0.48 -16.53 -5.19
CA GLU A 203 1.41 -17.65 -5.37
C GLU A 203 1.37 -18.60 -4.17
N GLY A 204 1.36 -18.06 -2.95
CA GLY A 204 1.24 -18.84 -1.72
C GLY A 204 -0.09 -19.56 -1.62
N PHE A 205 -1.18 -18.89 -1.93
CA PHE A 205 -2.53 -19.46 -1.96
C PHE A 205 -2.60 -20.65 -2.95
N ALA A 206 -2.12 -20.45 -4.17
CA ALA A 206 -2.10 -21.49 -5.20
C ALA A 206 -1.22 -22.69 -4.79
N SER A 207 -0.07 -22.43 -4.18
CA SER A 207 0.81 -23.49 -3.67
C SER A 207 0.15 -24.33 -2.58
N ILE A 208 -0.53 -23.69 -1.64
CA ILE A 208 -1.15 -24.39 -0.50
C ILE A 208 -2.37 -25.19 -0.96
N LEU A 209 -3.29 -24.59 -1.69
CA LEU A 209 -4.57 -25.21 -2.04
C LEU A 209 -4.48 -26.10 -3.28
N TRP A 210 -3.72 -25.70 -4.29
CA TRP A 210 -3.67 -26.41 -5.57
C TRP A 210 -2.35 -27.11 -5.84
N LYS A 211 -1.37 -26.96 -4.94
CA LYS A 211 -0.02 -27.53 -5.08
C LYS A 211 0.71 -27.06 -6.34
N ASP A 212 0.35 -25.85 -6.84
CA ASP A 212 0.87 -25.30 -8.06
C ASP A 212 0.92 -23.76 -7.98
N SER A 213 2.11 -23.21 -7.71
CA SER A 213 2.31 -21.74 -7.59
C SER A 213 2.14 -21.00 -8.93
N THR A 214 2.17 -21.71 -10.07
CA THR A 214 1.98 -21.11 -11.40
C THR A 214 0.53 -20.64 -11.61
N LYS A 215 -0.41 -21.10 -10.80
CA LYS A 215 -1.82 -20.70 -10.82
C LYS A 215 -2.14 -19.45 -10.02
N ALA A 216 -1.15 -18.58 -9.80
CA ALA A 216 -1.31 -17.34 -9.02
C ALA A 216 -2.38 -16.41 -9.61
N GLU A 217 -2.51 -16.32 -10.92
CA GLU A 217 -3.55 -15.53 -11.57
C GLU A 217 -4.97 -16.03 -11.23
N GLU A 218 -5.19 -17.34 -11.31
CA GLU A 218 -6.45 -17.95 -10.92
C GLU A 218 -6.72 -17.76 -9.42
N ALA A 219 -5.68 -17.86 -8.61
CA ALA A 219 -5.77 -17.61 -7.17
C ALA A 219 -6.22 -16.18 -6.86
N ALA A 220 -5.62 -15.19 -7.52
CA ALA A 220 -5.98 -13.78 -7.34
C ALA A 220 -7.46 -13.51 -7.59
N LYS A 221 -8.07 -14.18 -8.57
CA LYS A 221 -9.51 -14.03 -8.88
C LYS A 221 -10.42 -14.50 -7.76
N VAL A 222 -10.05 -15.55 -7.03
CA VAL A 222 -10.90 -16.13 -5.97
C VAL A 222 -10.60 -15.55 -4.58
N MET A 223 -9.46 -14.90 -4.39
CA MET A 223 -9.02 -14.39 -3.09
C MET A 223 -9.74 -13.12 -2.64
N ARG A 224 -10.35 -12.37 -3.55
CA ARG A 224 -11.01 -11.09 -3.27
C ARG A 224 -10.12 -10.11 -2.52
N LEU A 225 -8.91 -9.88 -3.06
CA LEU A 225 -7.84 -9.09 -2.46
C LEU A 225 -7.76 -7.64 -2.94
N THR A 226 -8.62 -7.24 -3.89
CA THR A 226 -8.59 -5.90 -4.47
C THR A 226 -9.24 -4.87 -3.56
N ALA A 227 -8.91 -3.60 -3.77
CA ALA A 227 -9.50 -2.50 -3.02
C ALA A 227 -11.04 -2.46 -3.13
N ASP A 228 -11.56 -2.69 -4.32
CA ASP A 228 -13.00 -2.71 -4.57
C ASP A 228 -13.69 -3.86 -3.84
N ASP A 229 -13.12 -5.06 -3.88
CA ASP A 229 -13.64 -6.22 -3.16
C ASP A 229 -13.69 -5.96 -1.64
N LEU A 230 -12.62 -5.42 -1.09
CA LEU A 230 -12.52 -5.18 0.35
C LEU A 230 -13.42 -4.03 0.81
N LYS A 231 -13.65 -3.05 -0.06
CA LYS A 231 -14.64 -2.00 0.19
C LYS A 231 -16.06 -2.56 0.21
N GLU A 232 -16.40 -3.39 -0.77
CA GLU A 232 -17.71 -4.07 -0.84
C GLU A 232 -17.97 -4.91 0.41
N MET A 233 -16.95 -5.61 0.91
CA MET A 233 -17.04 -6.40 2.14
C MET A 233 -17.03 -5.57 3.44
N GLY A 234 -16.85 -4.26 3.36
CA GLY A 234 -16.82 -3.37 4.53
C GLY A 234 -15.53 -3.45 5.35
N ILE A 235 -14.47 -4.02 4.78
CA ILE A 235 -13.14 -4.13 5.42
C ILE A 235 -12.35 -2.83 5.25
N VAL A 236 -12.59 -2.11 4.16
CA VAL A 236 -11.91 -0.86 3.80
C VAL A 236 -12.93 0.27 3.72
N GLU A 237 -12.64 1.39 4.38
CA GLU A 237 -13.55 2.53 4.46
C GLU A 237 -13.45 3.45 3.23
N LYS A 238 -12.25 3.63 2.65
CA LYS A 238 -12.04 4.50 1.48
C LYS A 238 -11.11 3.85 0.46
N VAL A 239 -11.40 4.09 -0.81
CA VAL A 239 -10.54 3.74 -1.95
C VAL A 239 -10.21 5.02 -2.71
N PHE A 240 -8.93 5.19 -3.07
CA PHE A 240 -8.42 6.36 -3.78
C PHE A 240 -8.06 5.98 -5.21
N ASP A 241 -8.60 6.71 -6.17
CA ASP A 241 -8.31 6.51 -7.59
C ASP A 241 -6.85 6.78 -7.90
N GLU A 242 -6.31 6.04 -8.87
CA GLU A 242 -4.96 6.19 -9.37
C GLU A 242 -4.99 6.62 -10.84
N PRO A 243 -4.02 7.43 -11.29
CA PRO A 243 -3.84 7.68 -12.71
C PRO A 243 -3.45 6.39 -13.44
N GLU A 244 -3.71 6.31 -14.75
CA GLU A 244 -3.42 5.13 -15.57
C GLU A 244 -1.95 4.67 -15.45
N HIS A 245 -1.01 5.64 -15.43
CA HIS A 245 0.40 5.41 -15.15
C HIS A 245 0.76 6.10 -13.83
N PHE A 246 0.66 5.35 -12.75
CA PHE A 246 0.93 5.86 -11.42
C PHE A 246 2.42 5.76 -11.07
N THR A 247 3.10 6.88 -11.23
CA THR A 247 4.52 7.07 -10.87
C THR A 247 4.67 8.32 -10.01
N VAL A 248 5.88 8.63 -9.58
CA VAL A 248 6.17 9.86 -8.82
C VAL A 248 5.76 11.11 -9.60
N ASP A 249 5.91 11.10 -10.92
CA ASP A 249 5.57 12.25 -11.78
C ASP A 249 4.06 12.51 -11.89
N THR A 250 3.24 11.51 -11.62
CA THR A 250 1.77 11.60 -11.67
C THR A 250 1.13 11.50 -10.28
N MET A 251 1.90 11.59 -9.22
CA MET A 251 1.47 11.35 -7.84
C MET A 251 0.68 12.53 -7.23
N GLU A 252 0.88 13.74 -7.70
CA GLU A 252 0.34 14.95 -7.06
C GLU A 252 -1.18 14.90 -6.79
N PRO A 253 -2.05 14.52 -7.75
CA PRO A 253 -3.49 14.45 -7.49
C PRO A 253 -3.86 13.42 -6.42
N VAL A 254 -3.15 12.31 -6.35
CA VAL A 254 -3.36 11.26 -5.33
C VAL A 254 -2.94 11.78 -3.96
N ALA A 255 -1.78 12.42 -3.87
CA ALA A 255 -1.29 13.02 -2.63
C ALA A 255 -2.23 14.13 -2.13
N ALA A 256 -2.76 14.97 -3.01
CA ALA A 256 -3.72 16.03 -2.66
C ALA A 256 -5.02 15.45 -2.10
N GLU A 257 -5.54 14.38 -2.70
CA GLU A 257 -6.75 13.70 -2.22
C GLU A 257 -6.52 13.01 -0.86
N LEU A 258 -5.36 12.37 -0.69
CA LEU A 258 -4.95 11.80 0.60
C LEU A 258 -4.83 12.90 1.67
N GLU A 259 -4.20 14.01 1.36
CA GLU A 259 -4.03 15.13 2.28
C GLU A 259 -5.38 15.66 2.77
N ARG A 260 -6.32 15.89 1.86
CA ARG A 260 -7.67 16.32 2.18
C ARG A 260 -8.41 15.29 3.06
N SER A 261 -8.33 14.01 2.69
CA SER A 261 -8.99 12.95 3.42
C SER A 261 -8.40 12.71 4.81
N ILE A 262 -7.08 12.83 4.95
CA ILE A 262 -6.41 12.75 6.25
C ILE A 262 -6.84 13.91 7.15
N GLU A 263 -6.96 15.13 6.62
CA GLU A 263 -7.47 16.27 7.37
C GLU A 263 -8.87 16.01 7.90
N GLU A 264 -9.79 15.56 7.06
CA GLU A 264 -11.16 15.20 7.46
C GLU A 264 -11.18 14.11 8.54
N TYR A 265 -10.33 13.09 8.39
CA TYR A 265 -10.17 12.03 9.38
C TYR A 265 -9.71 12.56 10.73
N LEU A 266 -8.68 13.41 10.74
CA LEU A 266 -8.13 13.98 11.98
C LEU A 266 -9.15 14.89 12.67
N GLU A 267 -9.90 15.69 11.92
CA GLU A 267 -10.99 16.52 12.46
C GLU A 267 -12.08 15.67 13.13
N GLU A 268 -12.49 14.59 12.49
CA GLU A 268 -13.51 13.68 13.05
C GLU A 268 -13.02 12.98 14.33
N TYR A 269 -11.80 12.42 14.30
CA TYR A 269 -11.30 11.60 15.40
C TYR A 269 -10.73 12.40 16.57
N GLU A 270 -10.29 13.64 16.35
CA GLU A 270 -9.74 14.53 17.39
C GLU A 270 -10.73 14.80 18.53
N SER A 271 -12.00 14.88 18.21
CA SER A 271 -13.08 15.14 19.18
C SER A 271 -13.70 13.88 19.79
N LYS A 272 -13.30 12.69 19.33
CA LYS A 272 -13.85 11.42 19.84
C LYS A 272 -13.39 11.14 21.25
N ASP A 273 -14.32 10.70 22.10
CA ASP A 273 -13.98 10.13 23.40
C ASP A 273 -13.05 8.91 23.23
N VAL A 274 -12.00 8.86 24.03
CA VAL A 274 -10.96 7.83 23.91
C VAL A 274 -11.50 6.42 24.17
N GLN A 275 -12.43 6.27 25.12
CA GLN A 275 -13.03 4.96 25.37
C GLN A 275 -13.94 4.54 24.21
N ALA A 276 -14.74 5.48 23.69
CA ALA A 276 -15.55 5.21 22.50
C ALA A 276 -14.69 4.85 21.29
N LEU A 277 -13.55 5.50 21.10
CA LEU A 277 -12.60 5.18 20.04
C LEU A 277 -12.13 3.72 20.11
N VAL A 278 -11.72 3.25 21.28
CA VAL A 278 -11.25 1.88 21.50
C VAL A 278 -12.39 0.88 21.32
N ASP A 279 -13.57 1.16 21.84
CA ASP A 279 -14.75 0.31 21.72
C ASP A 279 -15.22 0.19 20.27
N ASP A 280 -15.24 1.30 19.52
CA ASP A 280 -15.59 1.31 18.09
C ASP A 280 -14.60 0.50 17.26
N ARG A 281 -13.29 0.58 17.57
CA ARG A 281 -12.25 -0.22 16.91
C ARG A 281 -12.48 -1.72 17.18
N TYR A 282 -12.77 -2.08 18.41
CA TYR A 282 -13.09 -3.45 18.77
C TYR A 282 -14.32 -3.96 18.00
N GLU A 283 -15.41 -3.19 17.98
CA GLU A 283 -16.63 -3.56 17.26
C GLU A 283 -16.42 -3.62 15.74
N ARG A 284 -15.52 -2.80 15.19
CA ARG A 284 -15.15 -2.85 13.78
C ARG A 284 -14.62 -4.23 13.40
N PHE A 285 -13.65 -4.75 14.15
CA PHE A 285 -13.07 -6.08 13.90
C PHE A 285 -14.04 -7.22 14.23
N ARG A 286 -14.88 -7.06 15.22
CA ARG A 286 -15.87 -8.06 15.56
C ARG A 286 -16.94 -8.28 14.47
N ARG A 287 -17.21 -7.26 13.67
CA ARG A 287 -18.19 -7.34 12.56
C ARG A 287 -17.62 -7.95 11.28
N MET A 288 -16.33 -8.11 11.16
CA MET A 288 -15.65 -8.77 10.04
C MET A 288 -15.69 -10.29 10.23
#